data_355822d2de21b10488c3203599d98242
#
_entry.id   355822d2de21b10488c3203599d98242
#
_cell.length_a   1.000
_cell.length_b   1.000
_cell.length_c   1.000
_cell.angle_alpha   90.00
_cell.angle_beta   90.00
_cell.angle_gamma   90.00
#
_symmetry.space_group_name_H-M   'P 1'
#
loop_
_entity.id
_entity.type
_entity.pdbx_description
1 polymer ?
#
loop_
_entity_poly.entity_id
_entity_poly.type
_entity_poly.pdbx_seq_one_letter_code
_entity_poly.pdbx_strand_id
1 'polypeptide(L)'
;RGTGRSSRVDTHTMARIAAAHDDDAAAGARAQADYLKKFLADSIVRDFEHLRLTEFGGRKWVTMGQSYGGFLTLTTLSLFPAGVIASFTTGGIPHVPVDAAEVYEHTFPRMVRKTTQFYERYPQDKERVAAIADKLPTTAEVAEFVGKLTDSVLNPMAGTDVEHRLGVIAGMAAHGFPLMPNDDPLTVERFQCLGSDFGMKPSFERVHWILDDAFLDGDGSASADSPLSDEFLTKVMNATSSRPLYWPLQEFIYANGEMEQPIRWAAQRVRDGKPEFGADERPLNFTGEAMFPWMFEQEAALRPFKPAMDLLMEDTHFGVIYDEGQLARNEVPLQAAVYFDDMYVDSGMQLDTLSRVGNSHYWTTNEFEHDGLHGSLVFKHLYDEALNRGDLEALF
;
A
#
# COMPACT_ATOMS: atom_id res chain seq x y z
N ARG A 1 3.18 -5.85 -15.30
CA ARG A 1 1.84 -6.40 -15.66
C ARG A 1 0.72 -5.68 -14.89
N GLY A 2 -0.53 -5.72 -15.39
CA GLY A 2 -1.71 -5.19 -14.72
C GLY A 2 -1.90 -3.68 -14.71
N THR A 3 -0.93 -2.88 -15.13
CA THR A 3 -0.95 -1.41 -15.06
C THR A 3 -0.44 -0.78 -16.35
N GLY A 4 -0.54 0.54 -16.44
CA GLY A 4 -0.01 1.34 -17.54
C GLY A 4 -0.63 0.97 -18.90
N ARG A 5 0.22 0.60 -19.84
CA ARG A 5 -0.17 0.15 -21.21
C ARG A 5 -0.36 -1.35 -21.31
N SER A 6 -0.08 -2.11 -20.26
CA SER A 6 -0.44 -3.53 -20.16
C SER A 6 -1.95 -3.69 -19.97
N SER A 7 -2.47 -4.93 -20.05
CA SER A 7 -3.86 -5.22 -19.71
C SER A 7 -4.12 -4.81 -18.27
N ARG A 8 -4.92 -3.76 -18.06
CA ARG A 8 -5.21 -3.22 -16.73
C ARG A 8 -6.06 -4.18 -15.92
N VAL A 9 -5.79 -4.23 -14.64
CA VAL A 9 -6.65 -4.90 -13.66
C VAL A 9 -7.40 -3.81 -12.90
N ASP A 10 -8.71 -3.79 -13.07
CA ASP A 10 -9.63 -2.80 -12.51
C ASP A 10 -10.98 -3.44 -12.16
N THR A 11 -11.94 -2.63 -11.75
CA THR A 11 -13.30 -3.06 -11.41
C THR A 11 -13.97 -3.83 -12.55
N HIS A 12 -13.79 -3.40 -13.81
CA HIS A 12 -14.34 -4.08 -14.97
C HIS A 12 -13.72 -5.46 -15.19
N THR A 13 -12.42 -5.58 -14.92
CA THR A 13 -11.73 -6.87 -14.99
C THR A 13 -12.31 -7.85 -13.98
N MET A 14 -12.49 -7.41 -12.72
CA MET A 14 -13.08 -8.26 -11.67
C MET A 14 -14.52 -8.63 -11.99
N ALA A 15 -15.34 -7.66 -12.39
CA ALA A 15 -16.73 -7.91 -12.78
C ALA A 15 -16.84 -8.91 -13.93
N ARG A 16 -15.99 -8.79 -14.97
CA ARG A 16 -15.98 -9.71 -16.10
C ARG A 16 -15.59 -11.13 -15.72
N ILE A 17 -14.63 -11.30 -14.79
CA ILE A 17 -14.24 -12.63 -14.30
C ILE A 17 -15.39 -13.23 -13.50
N ALA A 18 -16.04 -12.47 -12.63
CA ALA A 18 -17.21 -12.93 -11.89
C ALA A 18 -18.36 -13.34 -12.83
N ALA A 19 -18.69 -12.49 -13.82
CA ALA A 19 -19.75 -12.75 -14.80
C ALA A 19 -19.52 -14.00 -15.67
N ALA A 20 -18.29 -14.45 -15.83
CA ALA A 20 -18.01 -15.72 -16.51
C ALA A 20 -18.41 -16.95 -15.68
N HIS A 21 -18.86 -16.75 -14.43
CA HIS A 21 -19.27 -17.78 -13.47
C HIS A 21 -20.61 -17.40 -12.81
N ASP A 22 -21.54 -16.83 -13.57
CA ASP A 22 -22.81 -16.26 -13.05
C ASP A 22 -23.64 -17.24 -12.21
N ASP A 23 -23.53 -18.54 -12.48
CA ASP A 23 -24.25 -19.60 -11.75
C ASP A 23 -23.53 -20.04 -10.45
N ASP A 24 -22.28 -19.63 -10.22
CA ASP A 24 -21.47 -20.02 -9.05
C ASP A 24 -20.56 -18.86 -8.59
N ALA A 25 -21.07 -18.05 -7.69
CA ALA A 25 -20.33 -16.92 -7.11
C ALA A 25 -19.00 -17.35 -6.43
N ALA A 26 -18.97 -18.56 -5.84
CA ALA A 26 -17.75 -19.07 -5.21
C ALA A 26 -16.70 -19.45 -6.26
N ALA A 27 -17.11 -19.99 -7.41
CA ALA A 27 -16.21 -20.22 -8.54
C ALA A 27 -15.69 -18.90 -9.13
N GLY A 28 -16.54 -17.88 -9.22
CA GLY A 28 -16.15 -16.52 -9.64
C GLY A 28 -15.10 -15.91 -8.72
N ALA A 29 -15.30 -15.97 -7.40
CA ALA A 29 -14.36 -15.50 -6.41
C ALA A 29 -13.00 -16.23 -6.49
N ARG A 30 -13.00 -17.55 -6.64
CA ARG A 30 -11.77 -18.34 -6.86
C ARG A 30 -11.05 -17.93 -8.14
N ALA A 31 -11.77 -17.76 -9.24
CA ALA A 31 -11.20 -17.33 -10.51
C ALA A 31 -10.57 -15.92 -10.42
N GLN A 32 -11.21 -15.00 -9.69
CA GLN A 32 -10.66 -13.68 -9.39
C GLN A 32 -9.37 -13.78 -8.53
N ALA A 33 -9.36 -14.60 -7.49
CA ALA A 33 -8.21 -14.83 -6.62
C ALA A 33 -7.01 -15.42 -7.41
N ASP A 34 -7.26 -16.46 -8.20
CA ASP A 34 -6.25 -17.09 -9.06
C ASP A 34 -5.72 -16.14 -10.14
N TYR A 35 -6.57 -15.21 -10.60
CA TYR A 35 -6.16 -14.18 -11.54
C TYR A 35 -5.23 -13.16 -10.87
N LEU A 36 -5.55 -12.69 -9.65
CA LEU A 36 -4.73 -11.73 -8.91
C LEU A 36 -3.36 -12.29 -8.55
N LYS A 37 -3.24 -13.56 -8.20
CA LYS A 37 -1.94 -14.22 -7.96
C LYS A 37 -0.97 -14.09 -9.12
N LYS A 38 -1.45 -13.94 -10.36
CA LYS A 38 -0.60 -13.76 -11.55
C LYS A 38 0.09 -12.40 -11.63
N PHE A 39 -0.17 -11.51 -10.69
CA PHE A 39 0.43 -10.16 -10.63
C PHE A 39 1.42 -9.98 -9.47
N LEU A 40 1.76 -11.07 -8.78
CA LEU A 40 2.75 -11.07 -7.70
C LEU A 40 4.20 -11.09 -8.23
N ALA A 41 5.15 -10.92 -7.32
CA ALA A 41 6.55 -10.71 -7.64
C ALA A 41 7.18 -11.81 -8.51
N ASP A 42 6.89 -13.08 -8.23
CA ASP A 42 7.41 -14.21 -9.01
C ASP A 42 7.01 -14.13 -10.49
N SER A 43 5.76 -13.78 -10.75
CA SER A 43 5.23 -13.61 -12.11
C SER A 43 5.85 -12.41 -12.83
N ILE A 44 6.07 -11.30 -12.11
CA ILE A 44 6.70 -10.09 -12.65
C ILE A 44 8.15 -10.39 -13.08
N VAL A 45 8.94 -11.01 -12.22
CA VAL A 45 10.35 -11.29 -12.54
C VAL A 45 10.50 -12.37 -13.60
N ARG A 46 9.56 -13.32 -13.70
CA ARG A 46 9.50 -14.28 -14.80
C ARG A 46 9.22 -13.62 -16.15
N ASP A 47 8.39 -12.59 -16.19
CA ASP A 47 8.19 -11.79 -17.42
C ASP A 47 9.49 -11.09 -17.84
N PHE A 48 10.22 -10.48 -16.89
CA PHE A 48 11.50 -9.85 -17.20
C PHE A 48 12.55 -10.85 -17.67
N GLU A 49 12.64 -12.02 -17.03
CA GLU A 49 13.54 -13.08 -17.47
C GLU A 49 13.17 -13.60 -18.87
N HIS A 50 11.88 -13.78 -19.15
CA HIS A 50 11.42 -14.15 -20.48
C HIS A 50 11.86 -13.11 -21.53
N LEU A 51 11.62 -11.83 -21.27
CA LEU A 51 12.05 -10.75 -22.17
C LEU A 51 13.57 -10.72 -22.36
N ARG A 52 14.33 -10.89 -21.27
CA ARG A 52 15.79 -10.94 -21.32
C ARG A 52 16.29 -12.04 -22.27
N LEU A 53 15.68 -13.22 -22.21
CA LEU A 53 16.05 -14.36 -23.03
C LEU A 53 15.62 -14.22 -24.50
N THR A 54 14.39 -13.76 -24.74
CA THR A 54 13.79 -13.73 -26.09
C THR A 54 14.16 -12.48 -26.87
N GLU A 55 14.07 -11.30 -26.27
CA GLU A 55 14.23 -10.03 -26.97
C GLU A 55 15.66 -9.46 -26.84
N PHE A 56 16.37 -9.80 -25.77
CA PHE A 56 17.71 -9.27 -25.51
C PHE A 56 18.81 -10.31 -25.65
N GLY A 57 18.51 -11.47 -26.25
CA GLY A 57 19.49 -12.50 -26.57
C GLY A 57 20.20 -13.08 -25.35
N GLY A 58 19.56 -13.12 -24.20
CA GLY A 58 20.12 -13.67 -22.96
C GLY A 58 21.20 -12.81 -22.29
N ARG A 59 21.44 -11.58 -22.75
CA ARG A 59 22.41 -10.67 -22.11
C ARG A 59 22.06 -10.43 -20.65
N LYS A 60 23.08 -10.41 -19.81
CA LYS A 60 22.89 -10.06 -18.38
C LYS A 60 22.55 -8.58 -18.23
N TRP A 61 21.73 -8.27 -17.22
CA TRP A 61 21.26 -6.93 -16.94
C TRP A 61 21.86 -6.38 -15.64
N VAL A 62 21.90 -5.07 -15.54
CA VAL A 62 21.97 -4.35 -14.27
C VAL A 62 20.53 -4.04 -13.86
N THR A 63 20.18 -4.30 -12.62
CA THR A 63 18.86 -4.00 -12.08
C THR A 63 18.89 -2.80 -11.14
N MET A 64 17.82 -2.02 -11.15
CA MET A 64 17.59 -0.91 -10.22
C MET A 64 16.16 -0.98 -9.70
N GLY A 65 16.00 -0.99 -8.39
CA GLY A 65 14.69 -1.07 -7.74
C GLY A 65 14.54 -0.11 -6.57
N GLN A 66 13.48 0.71 -6.60
CA GLN A 66 13.07 1.52 -5.46
C GLN A 66 11.85 0.87 -4.81
N SER A 67 11.80 0.88 -3.46
CA SER A 67 10.64 0.38 -2.72
C SER A 67 10.31 -1.06 -3.15
N TYR A 68 9.09 -1.36 -3.57
CA TYR A 68 8.71 -2.67 -4.11
C TYR A 68 9.61 -3.13 -5.29
N GLY A 69 10.19 -2.21 -6.06
CA GLY A 69 11.20 -2.55 -7.07
C GLY A 69 12.46 -3.20 -6.48
N GLY A 70 12.83 -2.85 -5.26
CA GLY A 70 13.89 -3.52 -4.50
C GLY A 70 13.48 -4.92 -4.06
N PHE A 71 12.22 -5.13 -3.66
CA PHE A 71 11.65 -6.45 -3.38
C PHE A 71 11.76 -7.34 -4.63
N LEU A 72 11.40 -6.82 -5.81
CA LEU A 72 11.56 -7.51 -7.09
C LEU A 72 13.04 -7.81 -7.41
N THR A 73 13.96 -6.96 -6.97
CA THR A 73 15.40 -7.20 -7.11
C THR A 73 15.82 -8.43 -6.31
N LEU A 74 15.41 -8.56 -5.03
CA LEU A 74 15.70 -9.74 -4.23
C LEU A 74 15.00 -10.99 -4.79
N THR A 75 13.79 -10.86 -5.31
CA THR A 75 13.10 -11.94 -6.02
C THR A 75 13.90 -12.38 -7.26
N THR A 76 14.45 -11.41 -8.00
CA THR A 76 15.30 -11.72 -9.18
C THR A 76 16.57 -12.44 -8.77
N LEU A 77 17.25 -12.00 -7.69
CA LEU A 77 18.45 -12.65 -7.16
C LEU A 77 18.15 -14.03 -6.56
N SER A 78 16.94 -14.26 -6.07
CA SER A 78 16.48 -15.57 -5.61
C SER A 78 16.23 -16.54 -6.76
N LEU A 79 15.60 -16.09 -7.85
CA LEU A 79 15.10 -16.97 -8.90
C LEU A 79 16.00 -17.00 -10.15
N PHE A 80 16.63 -15.88 -10.51
CA PHE A 80 17.37 -15.72 -11.78
C PHE A 80 18.70 -14.97 -11.63
N PRO A 81 19.55 -15.27 -10.63
CA PRO A 81 20.80 -14.53 -10.40
C PRO A 81 21.75 -14.58 -11.59
N ALA A 82 21.73 -15.67 -12.36
CA ALA A 82 22.58 -15.84 -13.54
C ALA A 82 22.33 -14.80 -14.65
N GLY A 83 21.16 -14.15 -14.64
CA GLY A 83 20.77 -13.10 -15.59
C GLY A 83 21.22 -11.70 -15.20
N VAL A 84 21.90 -11.52 -14.05
CA VAL A 84 22.22 -10.22 -13.48
C VAL A 84 23.73 -10.01 -13.38
N ILE A 85 24.20 -8.78 -13.66
CA ILE A 85 25.60 -8.35 -13.47
C ILE A 85 25.74 -7.70 -12.10
N ALA A 86 24.88 -6.75 -11.79
CA ALA A 86 24.85 -6.01 -10.53
C ALA A 86 23.42 -5.52 -10.26
N SER A 87 23.11 -5.27 -9.01
CA SER A 87 21.80 -4.80 -8.54
C SER A 87 21.94 -3.59 -7.63
N PHE A 88 21.03 -2.63 -7.82
CA PHE A 88 20.91 -1.44 -6.98
C PHE A 88 19.53 -1.37 -6.38
N THR A 89 19.42 -1.04 -5.09
CA THR A 89 18.13 -0.86 -4.41
C THR A 89 18.13 0.39 -3.55
N THR A 90 16.97 1.00 -3.40
CA THR A 90 16.78 2.17 -2.53
C THR A 90 15.50 2.04 -1.73
N GLY A 91 15.57 2.06 -0.40
CA GLY A 91 14.43 1.90 0.49
C GLY A 91 13.57 0.68 0.16
N GLY A 92 14.17 -0.44 -0.25
CA GLY A 92 13.43 -1.55 -0.87
C GLY A 92 14.01 -2.93 -0.58
N ILE A 93 14.56 -3.17 0.60
CA ILE A 93 14.95 -4.51 1.04
C ILE A 93 13.88 -5.03 2.00
N PRO A 94 13.11 -6.07 1.63
CA PRO A 94 12.15 -6.69 2.56
C PRO A 94 12.87 -7.39 3.71
N HIS A 95 12.19 -7.58 4.82
CA HIS A 95 12.65 -8.56 5.81
C HIS A 95 12.47 -9.98 5.25
N VAL A 96 13.49 -10.80 5.34
CA VAL A 96 13.46 -12.21 4.91
C VAL A 96 13.95 -13.07 6.07
N PRO A 97 13.19 -14.04 6.58
CA PRO A 97 11.86 -14.46 6.09
C PRO A 97 10.80 -13.38 6.26
N VAL A 98 9.82 -13.37 5.37
CA VAL A 98 8.78 -12.34 5.33
C VAL A 98 7.62 -12.66 6.29
N ASP A 99 7.15 -11.62 7.00
CA ASP A 99 5.91 -11.64 7.79
C ASP A 99 5.23 -10.27 7.70
N ALA A 100 4.03 -10.23 7.15
CA ALA A 100 3.28 -8.99 7.01
C ALA A 100 2.93 -8.34 8.37
N ALA A 101 2.64 -9.12 9.41
CA ALA A 101 2.33 -8.60 10.72
C ALA A 101 3.55 -7.95 11.38
N GLU A 102 4.72 -8.58 11.26
CA GLU A 102 5.98 -8.02 11.76
C GLU A 102 6.29 -6.65 11.13
N VAL A 103 6.04 -6.48 9.83
CA VAL A 103 6.22 -5.19 9.16
C VAL A 103 5.39 -4.11 9.84
N TYR A 104 4.11 -4.38 10.12
CA TYR A 104 3.24 -3.39 10.77
C TYR A 104 3.60 -3.13 12.22
N GLU A 105 4.14 -4.12 12.95
CA GLU A 105 4.69 -3.90 14.30
C GLU A 105 5.84 -2.89 14.31
N HIS A 106 6.61 -2.79 13.23
CA HIS A 106 7.69 -1.83 13.07
C HIS A 106 7.22 -0.49 12.47
N THR A 107 6.28 -0.50 11.54
CA THR A 107 5.86 0.72 10.83
C THR A 107 4.86 1.56 11.62
N PHE A 108 3.91 0.98 12.37
CA PHE A 108 2.97 1.75 13.18
C PHE A 108 3.64 2.64 14.25
N PRO A 109 4.65 2.18 15.03
CA PRO A 109 5.37 3.09 15.93
C PRO A 109 6.09 4.24 15.21
N ARG A 110 6.57 4.02 13.98
CA ARG A 110 7.12 5.10 13.15
C ARG A 110 6.05 6.11 12.75
N MET A 111 4.83 5.65 12.46
CA MET A 111 3.70 6.53 12.17
C MET A 111 3.30 7.42 13.35
N VAL A 112 3.29 6.88 14.57
CA VAL A 112 3.08 7.69 15.79
C VAL A 112 4.13 8.80 15.89
N ARG A 113 5.41 8.46 15.66
CA ARG A 113 6.50 9.44 15.66
C ARG A 113 6.32 10.49 14.56
N LYS A 114 6.00 10.09 13.34
CA LYS A 114 5.77 11.00 12.21
C LYS A 114 4.56 11.92 12.45
N THR A 115 3.48 11.38 13.00
CA THR A 115 2.31 12.17 13.39
C THR A 115 2.67 13.22 14.46
N THR A 116 3.47 12.83 15.45
CA THR A 116 3.97 13.77 16.47
C THR A 116 4.79 14.89 15.84
N GLN A 117 5.75 14.57 14.97
CA GLN A 117 6.58 15.54 14.23
C GLN A 117 5.72 16.47 13.36
N PHE A 118 4.67 15.93 12.74
CA PHE A 118 3.72 16.73 11.97
C PHE A 118 3.01 17.79 12.84
N TYR A 119 2.49 17.40 14.00
CA TYR A 119 1.84 18.34 14.94
C TYR A 119 2.81 19.30 15.62
N GLU A 120 4.07 18.91 15.81
CA GLU A 120 5.12 19.84 16.27
C GLU A 120 5.41 20.93 15.24
N ARG A 121 5.41 20.58 13.96
CA ARG A 121 5.63 21.51 12.85
C ARG A 121 4.41 22.38 12.56
N TYR A 122 3.21 21.84 12.69
CA TYR A 122 1.92 22.50 12.44
C TYR A 122 0.99 22.35 13.65
N PRO A 123 1.25 23.07 14.76
CA PRO A 123 0.48 22.92 15.99
C PRO A 123 -1.01 23.20 15.82
N GLN A 124 -1.40 24.11 14.90
CA GLN A 124 -2.79 24.43 14.58
C GLN A 124 -3.54 23.25 13.98
N ASP A 125 -2.86 22.34 13.31
CA ASP A 125 -3.51 21.20 12.68
C ASP A 125 -3.96 20.15 13.69
N LYS A 126 -3.44 20.17 14.90
CA LYS A 126 -3.89 19.26 15.96
C LYS A 126 -5.38 19.47 16.31
N GLU A 127 -5.78 20.75 16.46
CA GLU A 127 -7.18 21.12 16.73
C GLU A 127 -8.04 20.95 15.48
N ARG A 128 -7.51 21.30 14.31
CA ARG A 128 -8.17 21.16 13.02
C ARG A 128 -8.49 19.69 12.71
N VAL A 129 -7.53 18.78 12.86
CA VAL A 129 -7.73 17.33 12.69
C VAL A 129 -8.76 16.78 13.64
N ALA A 130 -8.75 17.23 14.92
CA ALA A 130 -9.78 16.83 15.89
C ALA A 130 -11.17 17.27 15.42
N ALA A 131 -11.33 18.56 15.01
CA ALA A 131 -12.59 19.08 14.54
C ALA A 131 -13.11 18.42 13.25
N ILE A 132 -12.21 18.00 12.36
CA ILE A 132 -12.58 17.20 11.19
C ILE A 132 -13.06 15.82 11.64
N ALA A 133 -12.26 15.11 12.43
CA ALA A 133 -12.57 13.76 12.88
C ALA A 133 -13.91 13.68 13.64
N ASP A 134 -14.26 14.71 14.43
CA ASP A 134 -15.52 14.79 15.16
C ASP A 134 -16.77 14.92 14.24
N LYS A 135 -16.57 15.19 12.95
CA LYS A 135 -17.63 15.24 11.93
C LYS A 135 -17.73 13.95 11.10
N LEU A 136 -16.79 13.05 11.24
CA LEU A 136 -16.71 11.84 10.43
C LEU A 136 -17.29 10.64 11.17
N PRO A 137 -18.06 9.78 10.47
CA PRO A 137 -18.39 8.46 11.01
C PRO A 137 -17.14 7.56 11.04
N THR A 138 -17.18 6.57 11.90
CA THR A 138 -16.24 5.43 11.82
C THR A 138 -16.66 4.47 10.71
N THR A 139 -15.74 3.62 10.26
CA THR A 139 -16.05 2.55 9.29
C THR A 139 -17.10 1.58 9.83
N ALA A 140 -17.12 1.34 11.14
CA ALA A 140 -18.11 0.49 11.81
C ALA A 140 -19.51 1.11 11.78
N GLU A 141 -19.64 2.42 12.04
CA GLU A 141 -20.93 3.14 11.97
C GLU A 141 -21.50 3.13 10.55
N VAL A 142 -20.65 3.35 9.54
CA VAL A 142 -21.06 3.25 8.13
C VAL A 142 -21.55 1.83 7.80
N ALA A 143 -20.82 0.80 8.21
CA ALA A 143 -21.20 -0.59 7.96
C ALA A 143 -22.53 -0.96 8.64
N GLU A 144 -22.74 -0.56 9.90
CA GLU A 144 -23.97 -0.78 10.64
C GLU A 144 -25.15 -0.06 9.99
N PHE A 145 -24.95 1.21 9.58
CA PHE A 145 -25.98 2.00 8.91
C PHE A 145 -26.40 1.38 7.57
N VAL A 146 -25.43 0.99 6.73
CA VAL A 146 -25.70 0.35 5.43
C VAL A 146 -26.41 -0.99 5.62
N GLY A 147 -26.00 -1.79 6.61
CA GLY A 147 -26.69 -3.04 6.95
C GLY A 147 -28.16 -2.83 7.31
N LYS A 148 -28.46 -1.90 8.21
CA LYS A 148 -29.84 -1.57 8.59
C LYS A 148 -30.66 -1.03 7.42
N LEU A 149 -30.07 -0.22 6.55
CA LEU A 149 -30.74 0.33 5.38
C LEU A 149 -31.08 -0.79 4.38
N THR A 150 -30.17 -1.71 4.15
CA THR A 150 -30.36 -2.86 3.26
C THR A 150 -31.46 -3.78 3.78
N ASP A 151 -31.49 -4.03 5.08
CA ASP A 151 -32.48 -4.93 5.70
C ASP A 151 -33.90 -4.31 5.76
N SER A 152 -34.00 -2.98 5.91
CA SER A 152 -35.27 -2.32 6.19
C SER A 152 -35.93 -1.67 4.99
N VAL A 153 -35.18 -1.13 4.05
CA VAL A 153 -35.67 -0.27 2.96
C VAL A 153 -35.42 -0.84 1.57
N LEU A 154 -34.25 -1.45 1.41
CA LEU A 154 -33.80 -1.97 0.13
C LEU A 154 -34.03 -3.50 0.13
N ASN A 155 -35.17 -3.94 -0.41
CA ASN A 155 -35.37 -5.37 -0.63
C ASN A 155 -34.29 -5.87 -1.62
N PRO A 156 -33.35 -6.75 -1.20
CA PRO A 156 -32.27 -7.23 -2.06
C PRO A 156 -32.77 -7.97 -3.33
N MET A 157 -34.03 -8.35 -3.34
CA MET A 157 -34.66 -9.11 -4.45
C MET A 157 -35.49 -8.22 -5.39
N ALA A 158 -35.61 -6.92 -5.14
CA ALA A 158 -36.56 -6.04 -5.85
C ALA A 158 -35.95 -4.93 -6.70
N GLY A 159 -34.63 -4.83 -6.80
CA GLY A 159 -33.99 -3.76 -7.58
C GLY A 159 -32.76 -4.25 -8.38
N THR A 160 -32.30 -3.43 -9.32
CA THR A 160 -30.99 -3.65 -9.96
C THR A 160 -29.86 -3.27 -9.01
N ASP A 161 -28.65 -3.79 -9.19
CA ASP A 161 -27.45 -3.38 -8.42
C ASP A 161 -27.24 -1.87 -8.40
N VAL A 162 -27.64 -1.18 -9.49
CA VAL A 162 -27.54 0.29 -9.61
C VAL A 162 -28.55 0.97 -8.70
N GLU A 163 -29.80 0.51 -8.66
CA GLU A 163 -30.86 1.08 -7.80
C GLU A 163 -30.53 0.88 -6.33
N HIS A 164 -30.05 -0.31 -5.97
CA HIS A 164 -29.57 -0.62 -4.62
C HIS A 164 -28.43 0.34 -4.22
N ARG A 165 -27.43 0.48 -5.06
CA ARG A 165 -26.29 1.39 -4.82
C ARG A 165 -26.73 2.85 -4.66
N LEU A 166 -27.59 3.35 -5.54
CA LEU A 166 -28.11 4.71 -5.45
C LEU A 166 -28.93 4.93 -4.17
N GLY A 167 -29.69 3.91 -3.73
CA GLY A 167 -30.42 3.95 -2.47
C GLY A 167 -29.48 4.04 -1.26
N VAL A 168 -28.38 3.30 -1.25
CA VAL A 168 -27.36 3.37 -0.19
C VAL A 168 -26.70 4.76 -0.14
N ILE A 169 -26.29 5.29 -1.28
CA ILE A 169 -25.67 6.63 -1.38
C ILE A 169 -26.64 7.69 -0.89
N ALA A 170 -27.88 7.69 -1.37
CA ALA A 170 -28.90 8.64 -0.96
C ALA A 170 -29.23 8.53 0.55
N GLY A 171 -29.24 7.32 1.09
CA GLY A 171 -29.43 7.06 2.52
C GLY A 171 -28.30 7.63 3.37
N MET A 172 -27.06 7.39 3.00
CA MET A 172 -25.87 7.94 3.69
C MET A 172 -25.89 9.48 3.66
N ALA A 173 -26.16 10.08 2.51
CA ALA A 173 -26.26 11.53 2.37
C ALA A 173 -27.39 12.11 3.24
N ALA A 174 -28.57 11.47 3.25
CA ALA A 174 -29.70 11.89 4.08
C ALA A 174 -29.43 11.73 5.59
N HIS A 175 -28.58 10.77 5.97
CA HIS A 175 -28.13 10.59 7.36
C HIS A 175 -27.11 11.65 7.78
N GLY A 176 -26.51 12.36 6.82
CA GLY A 176 -25.51 13.39 7.06
C GLY A 176 -24.07 12.90 7.05
N PHE A 177 -23.82 11.69 6.56
CA PHE A 177 -22.43 11.24 6.38
C PHE A 177 -21.75 12.04 5.26
N PRO A 178 -20.53 12.57 5.48
CA PRO A 178 -19.76 13.22 4.42
C PRO A 178 -19.43 12.24 3.30
N LEU A 179 -19.86 12.57 2.08
CA LEU A 179 -19.53 11.79 0.88
C LEU A 179 -18.49 12.54 0.05
N MET A 180 -17.51 11.82 -0.43
CA MET A 180 -16.52 12.32 -1.38
C MET A 180 -17.12 12.38 -2.80
N PRO A 181 -16.48 13.08 -3.77
CA PRO A 181 -17.01 13.23 -5.13
C PRO A 181 -17.29 11.93 -5.89
N ASN A 182 -16.71 10.80 -5.46
CA ASN A 182 -16.96 9.47 -6.02
C ASN A 182 -18.06 8.68 -5.27
N ASP A 183 -18.83 9.33 -4.42
CA ASP A 183 -19.89 8.78 -3.58
C ASP A 183 -19.39 7.80 -2.47
N ASP A 184 -18.10 7.66 -2.26
CA ASP A 184 -17.59 6.91 -1.12
C ASP A 184 -17.71 7.74 0.16
N PRO A 185 -18.06 7.13 1.31
CA PRO A 185 -18.08 7.85 2.59
C PRO A 185 -16.65 8.23 3.01
N LEU A 186 -16.51 9.42 3.59
CA LEU A 186 -15.31 9.79 4.32
C LEU A 186 -15.47 9.37 5.78
N THR A 187 -14.68 8.41 6.22
CA THR A 187 -14.64 7.91 7.60
C THR A 187 -13.39 8.40 8.31
N VAL A 188 -13.37 8.30 9.65
CA VAL A 188 -12.17 8.63 10.44
C VAL A 188 -10.99 7.78 10.00
N GLU A 189 -11.19 6.48 9.80
CA GLU A 189 -10.11 5.57 9.38
C GLU A 189 -9.59 5.90 7.98
N ARG A 190 -10.45 6.30 7.04
CA ARG A 190 -10.00 6.76 5.74
C ARG A 190 -9.24 8.08 5.83
N PHE A 191 -9.68 8.99 6.68
CA PHE A 191 -8.98 10.24 6.96
C PHE A 191 -7.59 9.99 7.56
N GLN A 192 -7.45 9.02 8.47
CA GLN A 192 -6.16 8.60 9.01
C GLN A 192 -5.17 8.14 7.92
N CYS A 193 -5.66 7.59 6.79
CA CYS A 193 -4.81 7.14 5.69
C CYS A 193 -4.03 8.28 5.00
N LEU A 194 -4.34 9.56 5.25
CA LEU A 194 -3.52 10.68 4.78
C LEU A 194 -2.06 10.59 5.27
N GLY A 195 -1.83 9.92 6.39
CA GLY A 195 -0.49 9.70 6.91
C GLY A 195 0.41 8.86 6.01
N SER A 196 -0.14 8.15 5.03
CA SER A 196 0.68 7.45 4.04
C SER A 196 1.62 8.37 3.27
N ASP A 197 1.37 9.68 3.27
CA ASP A 197 2.22 10.69 2.66
C ASP A 197 3.45 11.07 3.52
N PHE A 198 3.45 10.79 4.82
CA PHE A 198 4.46 11.31 5.75
C PHE A 198 5.89 10.78 5.55
N GLY A 199 6.08 9.80 4.71
CA GLY A 199 7.39 9.22 4.40
C GLY A 199 8.06 9.78 3.14
N MET A 200 7.48 10.78 2.47
CA MET A 200 8.01 11.39 1.26
C MET A 200 8.13 12.91 1.43
N LYS A 201 9.16 13.53 0.88
CA LYS A 201 9.35 15.00 0.93
C LYS A 201 8.71 15.66 -0.30
N PRO A 202 8.04 16.80 -0.20
CA PRO A 202 7.56 17.51 0.99
C PRO A 202 6.15 17.02 1.38
N SER A 203 6.05 16.17 2.37
CA SER A 203 4.82 15.46 2.71
C SER A 203 3.98 16.15 3.79
N PHE A 204 4.63 16.67 4.84
CA PHE A 204 3.93 17.37 5.91
C PHE A 204 3.21 18.61 5.40
N GLU A 205 3.85 19.35 4.49
CA GLU A 205 3.27 20.50 3.82
C GLU A 205 2.04 20.14 3.01
N ARG A 206 2.09 19.03 2.26
CA ARG A 206 0.93 18.56 1.47
C ARG A 206 -0.27 18.26 2.33
N VAL A 207 -0.07 17.51 3.41
CA VAL A 207 -1.15 17.17 4.34
C VAL A 207 -1.67 18.43 5.04
N HIS A 208 -0.77 19.32 5.50
CA HIS A 208 -1.13 20.60 6.07
C HIS A 208 -2.05 21.42 5.12
N TRP A 209 -1.72 21.52 3.84
CA TRP A 209 -2.55 22.26 2.88
C TRP A 209 -3.85 21.55 2.53
N ILE A 210 -3.94 20.23 2.63
CA ILE A 210 -5.24 19.54 2.56
C ILE A 210 -6.11 19.94 3.74
N LEU A 211 -5.54 19.98 4.94
CA LEU A 211 -6.26 20.35 6.15
C LEU A 211 -6.64 21.84 6.19
N ASP A 212 -5.82 22.70 5.58
CA ASP A 212 -6.08 24.15 5.52
C ASP A 212 -7.37 24.49 4.75
N ASP A 213 -7.72 23.67 3.77
CA ASP A 213 -8.94 23.80 2.98
C ASP A 213 -10.17 23.07 3.58
N ALA A 214 -10.07 22.58 4.84
CA ALA A 214 -11.08 21.67 5.37
C ALA A 214 -12.48 22.30 5.52
N PHE A 215 -12.58 23.58 5.85
CA PHE A 215 -13.85 24.24 6.17
C PHE A 215 -14.21 25.37 5.21
N LEU A 216 -15.52 25.55 4.96
CA LEU A 216 -16.02 26.57 4.03
C LEU A 216 -15.77 28.00 4.49
N ASP A 217 -15.65 28.25 5.79
CA ASP A 217 -15.57 29.59 6.35
C ASP A 217 -14.18 30.26 6.23
N GLY A 218 -13.23 29.64 5.52
CA GLY A 218 -12.03 30.23 4.93
C GLY A 218 -11.05 30.99 5.84
N ASP A 219 -11.33 31.13 7.13
CA ASP A 219 -10.45 31.81 8.10
C ASP A 219 -9.52 30.83 8.84
N GLY A 220 -9.56 29.54 8.44
CA GLY A 220 -8.78 28.47 9.07
C GLY A 220 -9.25 28.11 10.48
N SER A 221 -10.33 28.73 10.98
CA SER A 221 -10.89 28.39 12.28
C SER A 221 -11.72 27.12 12.17
N ALA A 222 -11.38 26.13 13.00
CA ALA A 222 -12.18 24.93 13.16
C ALA A 222 -13.46 25.26 13.93
N SER A 223 -14.51 25.71 13.22
CA SER A 223 -15.82 25.84 13.83
C SER A 223 -16.54 24.51 13.81
N ALA A 224 -17.07 24.09 14.96
CA ALA A 224 -17.89 22.87 15.06
C ALA A 224 -19.10 22.89 14.11
N ASP A 225 -19.59 24.08 13.75
CA ASP A 225 -20.75 24.28 12.89
C ASP A 225 -20.40 24.40 11.40
N SER A 226 -19.14 24.62 11.05
CA SER A 226 -18.70 24.77 9.65
C SER A 226 -18.72 23.44 8.90
N PRO A 227 -19.39 23.34 7.73
CA PRO A 227 -19.36 22.13 6.94
C PRO A 227 -17.98 21.92 6.31
N LEU A 228 -17.65 20.65 6.03
CA LEU A 228 -16.45 20.31 5.26
C LEU A 228 -16.58 20.83 3.83
N SER A 229 -15.50 21.38 3.28
CA SER A 229 -15.51 21.93 1.93
C SER A 229 -15.41 20.83 0.87
N ASP A 230 -15.97 21.07 -0.33
CA ASP A 230 -15.84 20.17 -1.48
C ASP A 230 -14.38 20.04 -1.92
N GLU A 231 -13.57 21.09 -1.77
CA GLU A 231 -12.15 21.09 -2.08
C GLU A 231 -11.39 20.11 -1.17
N PHE A 232 -11.65 20.16 0.12
CA PHE A 232 -11.08 19.23 1.09
C PHE A 232 -11.48 17.78 0.76
N LEU A 233 -12.77 17.51 0.56
CA LEU A 233 -13.26 16.18 0.22
C LEU A 233 -12.60 15.64 -1.07
N THR A 234 -12.42 16.51 -2.07
CA THR A 234 -11.74 16.17 -3.32
C THR A 234 -10.27 15.85 -3.10
N LYS A 235 -9.56 16.65 -2.29
CA LYS A 235 -8.14 16.44 -1.99
C LYS A 235 -7.92 15.16 -1.18
N VAL A 236 -8.76 14.91 -0.16
CA VAL A 236 -8.70 13.66 0.62
C VAL A 236 -8.98 12.46 -0.28
N MET A 237 -10.01 12.52 -1.12
CA MET A 237 -10.30 11.47 -2.09
C MET A 237 -9.07 11.17 -2.96
N ASN A 238 -8.45 12.20 -3.54
CA ASN A 238 -7.30 12.02 -4.42
C ASN A 238 -6.06 11.45 -3.70
N ALA A 239 -5.83 11.86 -2.45
CA ALA A 239 -4.71 11.40 -1.63
C ALA A 239 -4.90 9.96 -1.12
N THR A 240 -6.15 9.57 -0.85
CA THR A 240 -6.50 8.24 -0.32
C THR A 240 -7.10 7.29 -1.36
N SER A 241 -7.30 7.74 -2.61
CA SER A 241 -7.89 6.92 -3.65
C SER A 241 -7.10 5.65 -3.87
N SER A 242 -7.83 4.56 -3.91
CA SER A 242 -7.28 3.27 -4.28
C SER A 242 -6.77 3.28 -5.71
N ARG A 243 -5.59 2.76 -5.87
CA ARG A 243 -5.08 2.29 -7.15
C ARG A 243 -5.48 0.82 -7.22
N PRO A 244 -6.45 0.42 -8.05
CA PRO A 244 -7.14 -0.87 -7.89
C PRO A 244 -6.23 -2.09 -7.78
N LEU A 245 -5.08 -2.11 -8.48
CA LEU A 245 -4.15 -3.23 -8.38
C LEU A 245 -3.18 -3.11 -7.20
N TYR A 246 -2.97 -1.92 -6.66
CA TYR A 246 -2.03 -1.70 -5.55
C TYR A 246 -2.55 -2.33 -4.26
N TRP A 247 -3.71 -1.88 -3.78
CA TRP A 247 -4.27 -2.34 -2.51
C TRP A 247 -4.57 -3.84 -2.48
N PRO A 248 -5.20 -4.46 -3.52
CA PRO A 248 -5.43 -5.90 -3.49
C PRO A 248 -4.17 -6.77 -3.41
N LEU A 249 -2.99 -6.22 -3.72
CA LEU A 249 -1.74 -6.98 -3.70
C LEU A 249 -0.77 -6.55 -2.59
N GLN A 250 -1.07 -5.48 -1.86
CA GLN A 250 -0.12 -4.82 -0.97
C GLN A 250 0.41 -5.74 0.15
N GLU A 251 -0.42 -6.51 0.85
CA GLU A 251 0.07 -7.45 1.86
C GLU A 251 0.67 -8.73 1.26
N PHE A 252 0.30 -9.09 0.03
CA PHE A 252 0.83 -10.30 -0.63
C PHE A 252 2.25 -10.13 -1.18
N ILE A 253 2.84 -8.94 -1.10
CA ILE A 253 4.28 -8.76 -1.32
C ILE A 253 5.12 -9.48 -0.25
N TYR A 254 4.49 -9.88 0.85
CA TYR A 254 5.06 -10.67 1.95
C TYR A 254 4.61 -12.14 1.92
N ALA A 255 3.90 -12.61 0.88
CA ALA A 255 3.49 -14.00 0.74
C ALA A 255 4.56 -14.79 -0.03
N ASN A 256 5.23 -15.73 0.62
CA ASN A 256 6.36 -16.48 0.06
C ASN A 256 6.16 -17.98 0.18
N GLY A 257 5.97 -18.65 -0.94
CA GLY A 257 5.88 -20.12 -1.01
C GLY A 257 4.71 -20.70 -0.20
N GLU A 258 4.97 -21.80 0.49
CA GLU A 258 4.04 -22.43 1.44
C GLU A 258 4.18 -21.73 2.79
N MET A 259 3.13 -21.04 3.21
CA MET A 259 3.10 -20.29 4.46
C MET A 259 2.51 -21.16 5.58
N GLU A 260 3.05 -21.05 6.79
CA GLU A 260 2.48 -21.74 7.97
C GLU A 260 1.14 -21.17 8.40
N GLN A 261 0.94 -19.88 8.21
CA GLN A 261 -0.29 -19.15 8.55
C GLN A 261 -0.67 -18.19 7.44
N PRO A 262 -1.96 -18.02 7.15
CA PRO A 262 -2.42 -17.01 6.22
C PRO A 262 -2.28 -15.60 6.78
N ILE A 263 -2.23 -14.60 5.91
CA ILE A 263 -1.99 -13.19 6.25
C ILE A 263 -3.12 -12.61 7.12
N ARG A 264 -4.40 -12.86 6.77
CA ARG A 264 -5.59 -12.48 7.55
C ARG A 264 -5.65 -11.00 7.92
N TRP A 265 -5.47 -10.12 6.95
CA TRP A 265 -5.52 -8.67 7.18
C TRP A 265 -4.54 -8.22 8.28
N ALA A 266 -3.27 -8.43 8.04
CA ALA A 266 -2.21 -8.22 9.03
C ALA A 266 -2.20 -6.79 9.60
N ALA A 267 -2.39 -5.76 8.76
CA ALA A 267 -2.48 -4.37 9.20
C ALA A 267 -3.62 -4.15 10.19
N GLN A 268 -4.81 -4.71 9.92
CA GLN A 268 -5.96 -4.59 10.81
C GLN A 268 -5.69 -5.27 12.15
N ARG A 269 -5.19 -6.51 12.14
CA ARG A 269 -4.90 -7.25 13.37
C ARG A 269 -3.88 -6.53 14.26
N VAL A 270 -2.83 -5.96 13.66
CA VAL A 270 -1.81 -5.21 14.41
C VAL A 270 -2.40 -3.90 14.93
N ARG A 271 -3.18 -3.17 14.11
CA ARG A 271 -3.85 -1.94 14.52
C ARG A 271 -4.81 -2.16 15.68
N ASP A 272 -5.56 -3.27 15.69
CA ASP A 272 -6.51 -3.60 16.76
C ASP A 272 -5.83 -3.75 18.12
N GLY A 273 -4.54 -4.13 18.13
CA GLY A 273 -3.70 -4.16 19.32
C GLY A 273 -3.10 -2.81 19.74
N LYS A 274 -3.36 -1.72 18.99
CA LYS A 274 -2.75 -0.40 19.18
C LYS A 274 -3.82 0.67 19.40
N PRO A 275 -4.28 0.86 20.66
CA PRO A 275 -5.37 1.78 20.97
C PRO A 275 -5.09 3.23 20.54
N GLU A 276 -3.84 3.64 20.44
CA GLU A 276 -3.42 4.97 19.99
C GLU A 276 -3.88 5.32 18.55
N PHE A 277 -4.33 4.35 17.77
CA PHE A 277 -4.93 4.55 16.44
C PHE A 277 -6.47 4.51 16.46
N GLY A 278 -7.08 4.48 17.63
CA GLY A 278 -8.52 4.52 17.78
C GLY A 278 -9.14 5.78 17.14
N ALA A 279 -10.35 5.64 16.57
CA ALA A 279 -11.04 6.75 15.91
C ALA A 279 -11.39 7.89 16.88
N ASP A 280 -11.60 7.56 18.16
CA ASP A 280 -11.95 8.51 19.23
C ASP A 280 -10.71 9.09 19.94
N GLU A 281 -9.52 8.59 19.64
CA GLU A 281 -8.30 9.07 20.29
C GLU A 281 -7.92 10.49 19.83
N ARG A 282 -7.46 11.30 20.79
CA ARG A 282 -7.00 12.68 20.52
C ARG A 282 -5.66 12.96 21.23
N PRO A 283 -4.65 13.52 20.55
CA PRO A 283 -4.65 13.84 19.11
C PRO A 283 -4.76 12.60 18.23
N LEU A 284 -5.49 12.72 17.12
CA LEU A 284 -5.65 11.59 16.19
C LEU A 284 -4.30 11.21 15.56
N ASN A 285 -3.92 9.95 15.65
CA ASN A 285 -2.78 9.43 14.90
C ASN A 285 -3.20 9.05 13.48
N PHE A 286 -2.34 9.37 12.52
CA PHE A 286 -2.49 8.95 11.15
C PHE A 286 -1.91 7.54 10.95
N THR A 287 -2.49 6.75 10.05
CA THR A 287 -1.95 5.47 9.61
C THR A 287 -1.05 5.66 8.39
N GLY A 288 -0.07 4.77 8.23
CA GLY A 288 0.81 4.76 7.07
C GLY A 288 0.25 3.95 5.91
N GLU A 289 1.15 3.37 5.14
CA GLU A 289 0.81 2.45 4.07
C GLU A 289 0.33 1.12 4.68
N ALA A 290 -0.98 0.98 4.80
CA ALA A 290 -1.62 -0.17 5.42
C ALA A 290 -2.93 -0.50 4.70
N MET A 291 -3.18 -1.79 4.49
CA MET A 291 -4.38 -2.27 3.84
C MET A 291 -5.37 -2.78 4.88
N PHE A 292 -6.61 -2.31 4.78
CA PHE A 292 -7.66 -2.65 5.72
C PHE A 292 -8.87 -3.29 5.04
N PRO A 293 -9.61 -4.20 5.71
CA PRO A 293 -10.79 -4.86 5.13
C PRO A 293 -11.88 -3.87 4.72
N TRP A 294 -12.11 -2.80 5.48
CA TRP A 294 -13.13 -1.78 5.19
C TRP A 294 -12.92 -1.09 3.82
N MET A 295 -11.68 -1.01 3.32
CA MET A 295 -11.40 -0.46 1.98
C MET A 295 -12.15 -1.24 0.90
N PHE A 296 -12.21 -2.56 1.04
CA PHE A 296 -12.90 -3.46 0.10
C PHE A 296 -14.42 -3.55 0.32
N GLU A 297 -14.92 -2.92 1.34
CA GLU A 297 -16.35 -2.84 1.65
C GLU A 297 -16.93 -1.48 1.26
N GLN A 298 -16.18 -0.40 1.47
CA GLN A 298 -16.68 0.97 1.37
C GLN A 298 -16.20 1.71 0.12
N GLU A 299 -15.02 1.38 -0.43
CA GLU A 299 -14.50 2.05 -1.61
C GLU A 299 -15.03 1.41 -2.91
N ALA A 300 -15.75 2.20 -3.72
CA ALA A 300 -16.36 1.75 -4.97
C ALA A 300 -15.37 1.08 -5.93
N ALA A 301 -14.12 1.55 -5.94
CA ALA A 301 -13.06 1.00 -6.79
C ALA A 301 -12.52 -0.34 -6.30
N LEU A 302 -12.67 -0.68 -5.00
CA LEU A 302 -12.14 -1.90 -4.40
C LEU A 302 -13.20 -2.97 -4.13
N ARG A 303 -14.46 -2.60 -3.95
CA ARG A 303 -15.56 -3.56 -3.70
C ARG A 303 -15.58 -4.77 -4.63
N PRO A 304 -15.36 -4.64 -5.95
CA PRO A 304 -15.35 -5.79 -6.85
C PRO A 304 -14.21 -6.78 -6.60
N PHE A 305 -13.20 -6.40 -5.83
CA PHE A 305 -12.09 -7.28 -5.41
C PHE A 305 -12.39 -8.07 -4.13
N LYS A 306 -13.36 -7.63 -3.33
CA LYS A 306 -13.66 -8.22 -2.01
C LYS A 306 -13.78 -9.75 -2.01
N PRO A 307 -14.54 -10.37 -2.95
CA PRO A 307 -14.68 -11.83 -2.94
C PRO A 307 -13.35 -12.58 -3.13
N ALA A 308 -12.45 -12.03 -3.96
CA ALA A 308 -11.10 -12.58 -4.13
C ALA A 308 -10.23 -12.33 -2.89
N MET A 309 -10.34 -11.16 -2.28
CA MET A 309 -9.56 -10.80 -1.08
C MET A 309 -9.90 -11.69 0.10
N ASP A 310 -11.18 -12.00 0.32
CA ASP A 310 -11.61 -12.89 1.41
C ASP A 310 -10.99 -14.29 1.27
N LEU A 311 -10.81 -14.77 0.04
CA LEU A 311 -10.12 -16.04 -0.22
C LEU A 311 -8.61 -15.93 -0.06
N LEU A 312 -7.99 -14.90 -0.63
CA LEU A 312 -6.54 -14.73 -0.60
C LEU A 312 -6.01 -14.50 0.81
N MET A 313 -6.79 -13.83 1.67
CA MET A 313 -6.42 -13.59 3.07
C MET A 313 -6.40 -14.86 3.93
N GLU A 314 -7.07 -15.93 3.50
CA GLU A 314 -7.04 -17.25 4.11
C GLU A 314 -6.14 -18.24 3.36
N ASP A 315 -5.52 -17.83 2.27
CA ASP A 315 -4.66 -18.69 1.46
C ASP A 315 -3.23 -18.74 2.02
N THR A 316 -2.60 -19.90 1.93
CA THR A 316 -1.23 -20.16 2.37
C THR A 316 -0.30 -20.60 1.24
N HIS A 317 -0.81 -20.70 0.00
CA HIS A 317 -0.09 -21.24 -1.14
C HIS A 317 0.23 -20.15 -2.16
N PHE A 318 1.48 -19.71 -2.21
CA PHE A 318 1.93 -18.67 -3.13
C PHE A 318 3.19 -19.11 -3.91
N GLY A 319 3.58 -18.31 -4.89
CA GLY A 319 4.86 -18.50 -5.57
C GLY A 319 6.03 -18.21 -4.63
N VAL A 320 7.15 -18.94 -4.81
CA VAL A 320 8.39 -18.60 -4.11
C VAL A 320 8.92 -17.28 -4.67
N ILE A 321 9.11 -16.29 -3.79
CA ILE A 321 9.67 -14.98 -4.12
C ILE A 321 11.04 -14.76 -3.48
N TYR A 322 11.32 -15.36 -2.32
CA TYR A 322 12.62 -15.30 -1.67
C TYR A 322 13.13 -16.70 -1.34
N ASP A 323 14.33 -17.03 -1.85
CA ASP A 323 15.09 -18.23 -1.52
C ASP A 323 16.27 -17.81 -0.63
N GLU A 324 16.13 -18.01 0.68
CA GLU A 324 17.14 -17.63 1.68
C GLU A 324 18.49 -18.31 1.41
N GLY A 325 18.45 -19.59 1.00
CA GLY A 325 19.67 -20.32 0.67
C GLY A 325 20.37 -19.75 -0.57
N GLN A 326 19.61 -19.32 -1.59
CA GLN A 326 20.18 -18.65 -2.75
C GLN A 326 20.69 -17.26 -2.41
N LEU A 327 19.94 -16.49 -1.62
CA LEU A 327 20.35 -15.15 -1.19
C LEU A 327 21.62 -15.20 -0.33
N ALA A 328 21.75 -16.18 0.56
CA ALA A 328 22.96 -16.33 1.39
C ALA A 328 24.23 -16.62 0.57
N ARG A 329 24.11 -17.33 -0.55
CA ARG A 329 25.23 -17.62 -1.45
C ARG A 329 25.29 -16.70 -2.68
N ASN A 330 24.56 -15.59 -2.66
CA ASN A 330 24.52 -14.65 -3.77
C ASN A 330 25.92 -14.09 -4.08
N GLU A 331 26.32 -14.16 -5.33
CA GLU A 331 27.60 -13.64 -5.84
C GLU A 331 27.39 -12.32 -6.62
N VAL A 332 26.16 -11.99 -7.00
CA VAL A 332 25.85 -10.77 -7.74
C VAL A 332 26.00 -9.56 -6.79
N PRO A 333 26.81 -8.55 -7.16
CA PRO A 333 26.92 -7.34 -6.34
C PRO A 333 25.59 -6.67 -6.12
N LEU A 334 25.19 -6.50 -4.87
CA LEU A 334 23.99 -5.78 -4.44
C LEU A 334 24.38 -4.51 -3.68
N GLN A 335 23.95 -3.36 -4.18
CA GLN A 335 24.16 -2.06 -3.54
C GLN A 335 22.81 -1.52 -3.04
N ALA A 336 22.69 -1.24 -1.74
CA ALA A 336 21.44 -0.77 -1.14
C ALA A 336 21.61 0.58 -0.46
N ALA A 337 20.70 1.53 -0.74
CA ALA A 337 20.48 2.69 0.12
C ALA A 337 19.37 2.36 1.11
N VAL A 338 19.68 2.49 2.40
CA VAL A 338 18.77 2.26 3.52
C VAL A 338 18.47 3.61 4.17
N TYR A 339 17.22 4.04 4.13
CA TYR A 339 16.82 5.29 4.75
C TYR A 339 16.46 5.06 6.22
N PHE A 340 17.18 5.73 7.12
CA PHE A 340 17.09 5.46 8.56
C PHE A 340 15.69 5.68 9.14
N ASP A 341 15.01 6.75 8.69
CA ASP A 341 13.68 7.14 9.14
C ASP A 341 12.55 6.67 8.22
N ASP A 342 12.83 5.71 7.33
CA ASP A 342 11.83 5.15 6.41
C ASP A 342 10.63 4.59 7.19
N MET A 343 9.43 5.09 6.87
CA MET A 343 8.20 4.65 7.52
C MET A 343 7.46 3.54 6.75
N TYR A 344 7.93 3.19 5.55
CA TYR A 344 7.33 2.14 4.72
C TYR A 344 8.12 0.84 4.82
N VAL A 345 9.45 0.93 4.71
CA VAL A 345 10.34 -0.24 4.78
C VAL A 345 11.34 -0.02 5.91
N ASP A 346 11.11 -0.67 7.04
CA ASP A 346 11.89 -0.47 8.26
C ASP A 346 13.38 -0.68 8.04
N SER A 347 14.21 0.29 8.47
CA SER A 347 15.65 0.26 8.26
C SER A 347 16.34 -0.89 9.01
N GLY A 348 15.86 -1.25 10.19
CA GLY A 348 16.40 -2.37 10.97
C GLY A 348 16.17 -3.71 10.28
N MET A 349 14.97 -3.91 9.76
CA MET A 349 14.60 -5.11 8.99
C MET A 349 15.40 -5.21 7.67
N GLN A 350 15.62 -4.07 6.99
CA GLN A 350 16.48 -4.03 5.80
C GLN A 350 17.91 -4.47 6.12
N LEU A 351 18.50 -3.92 7.19
CA LEU A 351 19.87 -4.24 7.61
C LEU A 351 20.02 -5.69 8.06
N ASP A 352 19.02 -6.24 8.75
CA ASP A 352 19.00 -7.64 9.13
C ASP A 352 19.05 -8.55 7.90
N THR A 353 18.19 -8.32 6.90
CA THR A 353 18.23 -9.08 5.65
C THR A 353 19.56 -8.93 4.92
N LEU A 354 20.04 -7.70 4.75
CA LEU A 354 21.32 -7.44 4.06
C LEU A 354 22.49 -8.13 4.74
N SER A 355 22.47 -8.30 6.06
CA SER A 355 23.52 -9.02 6.80
C SER A 355 23.62 -10.49 6.42
N ARG A 356 22.57 -11.07 5.82
CA ARG A 356 22.46 -12.47 5.42
C ARG A 356 22.47 -12.69 3.90
N VAL A 357 22.47 -11.62 3.11
CA VAL A 357 22.59 -11.69 1.65
C VAL A 357 24.07 -11.63 1.25
N GLY A 358 24.55 -12.63 0.49
CA GLY A 358 25.91 -12.66 -0.02
C GLY A 358 26.20 -11.50 -0.96
N ASN A 359 27.44 -11.00 -0.96
CA ASN A 359 27.93 -9.90 -1.80
C ASN A 359 27.03 -8.67 -1.79
N SER A 360 26.51 -8.33 -0.61
CA SER A 360 25.67 -7.15 -0.40
C SER A 360 26.43 -6.04 0.32
N HIS A 361 26.23 -4.81 -0.14
CA HIS A 361 26.79 -3.60 0.43
C HIS A 361 25.69 -2.57 0.61
N TYR A 362 25.77 -1.75 1.65
CA TYR A 362 24.72 -0.78 1.92
C TYR A 362 25.26 0.53 2.45
N TRP A 363 24.50 1.58 2.19
CA TRP A 363 24.68 2.91 2.72
C TRP A 363 23.44 3.31 3.52
N THR A 364 23.61 3.56 4.80
CA THR A 364 22.52 4.05 5.66
C THR A 364 22.61 5.58 5.76
N THR A 365 21.51 6.25 5.50
CA THR A 365 21.44 7.73 5.54
C THR A 365 20.12 8.21 6.14
N ASN A 366 20.17 9.37 6.82
CA ASN A 366 19.00 10.10 7.31
C ASN A 366 18.78 11.45 6.59
N GLU A 367 19.53 11.68 5.52
CA GLU A 367 19.39 12.91 4.71
C GLU A 367 18.15 12.84 3.79
N PHE A 368 17.68 11.64 3.50
CA PHE A 368 16.55 11.36 2.63
C PHE A 368 15.44 10.63 3.39
N GLU A 369 14.23 10.77 2.87
CA GLU A 369 13.09 9.93 3.20
C GLU A 369 12.96 8.82 2.12
N HIS A 370 11.85 8.10 2.09
CA HIS A 370 11.61 7.01 1.13
C HIS A 370 11.75 7.42 -0.36
N ASP A 371 11.61 8.69 -0.66
CA ASP A 371 11.72 9.30 -2.00
C ASP A 371 13.13 9.74 -2.39
N GLY A 372 14.17 9.31 -1.68
CA GLY A 372 15.56 9.74 -1.92
C GLY A 372 16.06 9.54 -3.35
N LEU A 373 15.48 8.61 -4.11
CA LEU A 373 15.82 8.37 -5.51
C LEU A 373 15.29 9.44 -6.47
N HIS A 374 14.37 10.32 -6.05
CA HIS A 374 13.83 11.37 -6.93
C HIS A 374 14.87 12.39 -7.42
N GLY A 375 16.07 12.37 -6.83
CA GLY A 375 17.26 13.05 -7.32
C GLY A 375 18.35 12.08 -7.78
N SER A 376 19.39 12.59 -8.40
CA SER A 376 20.51 11.77 -8.88
C SER A 376 21.52 11.36 -7.80
N LEU A 377 21.48 11.97 -6.62
CA LEU A 377 22.52 11.85 -5.60
C LEU A 377 22.63 10.43 -5.02
N VAL A 378 21.49 9.81 -4.71
CA VAL A 378 21.44 8.47 -4.10
C VAL A 378 22.01 7.44 -5.07
N PHE A 379 21.51 7.42 -6.31
CA PHE A 379 22.01 6.46 -7.31
C PHE A 379 23.49 6.70 -7.62
N LYS A 380 23.91 7.97 -7.75
CA LYS A 380 25.32 8.29 -7.98
C LYS A 380 26.20 7.75 -6.87
N HIS A 381 25.81 7.91 -5.61
CA HIS A 381 26.56 7.39 -4.47
C HIS A 381 26.71 5.86 -4.56
N LEU A 382 25.61 5.12 -4.75
CA LEU A 382 25.64 3.67 -4.87
C LEU A 382 26.50 3.19 -6.07
N TYR A 383 26.40 3.89 -7.19
CA TYR A 383 27.16 3.59 -8.40
C TYR A 383 28.66 3.82 -8.21
N ASP A 384 29.05 4.95 -7.65
CA ASP A 384 30.45 5.30 -7.38
C ASP A 384 31.07 4.27 -6.41
N GLU A 385 30.35 3.85 -5.36
CA GLU A 385 30.80 2.84 -4.42
C GLU A 385 30.97 1.46 -5.08
N ALA A 386 30.05 1.05 -5.93
CA ALA A 386 30.18 -0.19 -6.70
C ALA A 386 31.37 -0.15 -7.66
N LEU A 387 31.56 0.98 -8.34
CA LEU A 387 32.69 1.19 -9.25
C LEU A 387 34.03 1.14 -8.51
N ASN A 388 34.12 1.82 -7.36
CA ASN A 388 35.35 1.84 -6.55
C ASN A 388 35.76 0.46 -6.01
N ARG A 389 34.80 -0.44 -5.79
CA ARG A 389 35.06 -1.84 -5.38
C ARG A 389 35.36 -2.79 -6.53
N GLY A 390 35.18 -2.37 -7.79
CA GLY A 390 35.33 -3.24 -8.95
C GLY A 390 34.10 -4.10 -9.25
N ASP A 391 32.98 -3.88 -8.57
CA ASP A 391 31.73 -4.66 -8.73
C ASP A 391 31.12 -4.53 -10.13
N LEU A 392 31.55 -3.54 -10.91
CA LEU A 392 31.04 -3.24 -12.25
C LEU A 392 32.01 -3.60 -13.37
N GLU A 393 33.11 -4.29 -13.10
CA GLU A 393 34.14 -4.64 -14.12
C GLU A 393 33.55 -5.40 -15.33
N ALA A 394 32.51 -6.21 -15.11
CA ALA A 394 31.81 -6.93 -16.17
C ALA A 394 31.03 -6.05 -17.15
N LEU A 395 30.90 -4.73 -16.88
CA LEU A 395 30.27 -3.76 -17.78
C LEU A 395 31.24 -3.11 -18.76
N PHE A 396 32.52 -3.21 -18.51
CA PHE A 396 33.60 -2.60 -19.30
C PHE A 396 34.46 -3.68 -19.94
#